data_c9063a20ca8d09230897b72422000e70
#
_entry.id   c9063a20ca8d09230897b72422000e70
#
_cell.length_a   1.000
_cell.length_b   1.000
_cell.length_c   1.000
_cell.angle_alpha   90.00
_cell.angle_beta   90.00
_cell.angle_gamma   90.00
#
_symmetry.space_group_name_H-M   'P 1'
#
loop_
_entity.id
_entity.type
_entity.pdbx_description
1 polymer ?
#
loop_
_entity_poly.entity_id
_entity_poly.type
_entity_poly.pdbx_seq_one_letter_code
_entity_poly.pdbx_strand_id
1 'polypeptide(L)'
;PGTCSCLRHGENYDDNSCLRDIGSGGKYAEPVFECNVLCRCSDHCRNRVVQKGLQFHFQVFKTHKKGWGLRTLEFIPKGRFVCEYAGEVLGFSEVQRRIHLQTKSDSNYIIAIREHVYNGQVMETFVDPTYIGNIGRFLNHSCEPNLLMIPVRIDSMVPKLALFAAKDIVPEEELSYDYSGRYLNLT
;
A
#
# COMPACT_ATOMS: atom_id res chain seq x y z
N PRO A 1 -8.10 -15.64 25.11
CA PRO A 1 -6.87 -14.88 25.00
C PRO A 1 -6.29 -15.15 23.61
N GLY A 2 -6.50 -14.20 22.67
CA GLY A 2 -6.07 -14.36 21.31
C GLY A 2 -4.54 -14.41 21.22
N THR A 3 -4.02 -15.38 20.49
CA THR A 3 -2.60 -15.44 20.13
C THR A 3 -2.26 -14.21 19.29
N CYS A 4 -1.13 -13.57 19.61
CA CYS A 4 -0.60 -12.43 18.87
C CYS A 4 -0.39 -12.78 17.38
N SER A 5 -0.61 -11.83 16.46
CA SER A 5 -0.44 -12.05 15.03
C SER A 5 0.96 -12.56 14.64
N CYS A 6 2.01 -12.11 15.34
CA CYS A 6 3.38 -12.59 15.12
C CYS A 6 3.57 -14.10 15.47
N LEU A 7 2.63 -14.71 16.23
CA LEU A 7 2.65 -16.13 16.56
C LEU A 7 1.71 -16.97 15.69
N ARG A 8 0.72 -16.33 15.05
CA ARG A 8 -0.32 -17.03 14.26
C ARG A 8 -0.01 -17.15 12.79
N HIS A 9 0.52 -16.08 12.20
CA HIS A 9 0.63 -15.93 10.74
C HIS A 9 2.07 -16.07 10.23
N GLY A 10 2.98 -16.56 11.08
CA GLY A 10 4.39 -16.59 10.73
C GLY A 10 5.02 -15.19 10.74
N GLU A 11 6.19 -15.10 10.18
CA GLU A 11 6.91 -13.84 10.08
C GLU A 11 6.55 -13.15 8.76
N ASN A 12 5.71 -12.11 8.81
CA ASN A 12 5.39 -11.28 7.65
C ASN A 12 6.65 -10.59 7.10
N TYR A 13 7.57 -10.24 7.99
CA TYR A 13 8.78 -9.49 7.69
C TYR A 13 10.04 -10.25 8.13
N ASP A 14 11.13 -10.05 7.42
CA ASP A 14 12.45 -10.55 7.79
C ASP A 14 13.17 -9.64 8.82
N ASP A 15 14.41 -9.96 9.14
CA ASP A 15 15.23 -9.20 10.08
C ASP A 15 15.57 -7.78 9.60
N ASN A 16 15.47 -7.53 8.30
CA ASN A 16 15.69 -6.23 7.67
C ASN A 16 14.38 -5.43 7.49
N SER A 17 13.27 -5.89 8.07
CA SER A 17 11.93 -5.32 7.91
C SER A 17 11.44 -5.35 6.45
N CYS A 18 11.91 -6.30 5.66
CA CYS A 18 11.43 -6.54 4.31
C CYS A 18 10.27 -7.53 4.34
N LEU A 19 9.21 -7.24 3.60
CA LEU A 19 8.08 -8.15 3.43
C LEU A 19 8.56 -9.44 2.77
N ARG A 20 8.28 -10.59 3.39
CA ARG A 20 8.59 -11.90 2.83
C ARG A 20 7.68 -12.18 1.64
N ASP A 21 8.15 -13.01 0.71
CA ASP A 21 7.38 -13.50 -0.45
C ASP A 21 6.81 -12.41 -1.38
N ILE A 22 7.39 -11.22 -1.35
CA ILE A 22 7.01 -10.15 -2.28
C ILE A 22 7.29 -10.62 -3.72
N GLY A 23 6.21 -10.80 -4.50
CA GLY A 23 6.31 -11.24 -5.90
C GLY A 23 6.44 -12.75 -6.11
N SER A 24 6.17 -13.60 -5.13
CA SER A 24 6.20 -15.07 -5.25
C SER A 24 5.04 -15.68 -6.07
N GLY A 25 4.34 -14.91 -6.89
CA GLY A 25 3.44 -15.42 -7.93
C GLY A 25 2.17 -16.15 -7.45
N GLY A 26 1.80 -16.01 -6.19
CA GLY A 26 0.49 -16.46 -5.71
C GLY A 26 -0.62 -15.61 -6.35
N LYS A 27 -1.71 -16.24 -6.77
CA LYS A 27 -2.87 -15.57 -7.42
C LYS A 27 -3.46 -14.41 -6.61
N TYR A 28 -3.14 -14.31 -5.32
CA TYR A 28 -3.59 -13.25 -4.41
C TYR A 28 -2.53 -13.03 -3.34
N ALA A 29 -2.12 -11.79 -3.12
CA ALA A 29 -1.32 -11.47 -1.95
C ALA A 29 -2.16 -11.77 -0.69
N GLU A 30 -1.65 -12.62 0.19
CA GLU A 30 -2.32 -12.84 1.47
C GLU A 30 -2.36 -11.54 2.27
N PRO A 31 -3.49 -11.23 2.94
CA PRO A 31 -3.58 -10.03 3.74
C PRO A 31 -2.59 -10.07 4.89
N VAL A 32 -1.82 -9.00 5.05
CA VAL A 32 -0.85 -8.85 6.13
C VAL A 32 -1.56 -8.34 7.39
N PHE A 33 -1.35 -9.02 8.51
CA PHE A 33 -1.83 -8.60 9.82
C PHE A 33 -0.63 -8.26 10.71
N GLU A 34 -0.48 -7.00 11.06
CA GLU A 34 0.52 -6.56 12.03
C GLU A 34 0.01 -6.73 13.48
N CYS A 35 0.95 -6.77 14.40
CA CYS A 35 0.65 -6.68 15.83
C CYS A 35 0.19 -5.28 16.19
N ASN A 36 -0.77 -5.18 17.09
CA ASN A 36 -1.36 -3.91 17.53
C ASN A 36 -1.25 -3.72 19.06
N VAL A 37 -1.91 -2.71 19.59
CA VAL A 37 -1.89 -2.37 21.03
C VAL A 37 -2.47 -3.45 21.92
N LEU A 38 -3.32 -4.35 21.39
CA LEU A 38 -3.88 -5.47 22.13
C LEU A 38 -2.93 -6.68 22.19
N CYS A 39 -1.85 -6.66 21.43
CA CYS A 39 -0.85 -7.71 21.43
C CYS A 39 0.08 -7.58 22.65
N ARG A 40 0.47 -8.72 23.22
CA ARG A 40 1.39 -8.75 24.38
C ARG A 40 2.87 -8.57 24.01
N CYS A 41 3.20 -8.54 22.73
CA CYS A 41 4.55 -8.27 22.26
C CYS A 41 4.91 -6.79 22.43
N SER A 42 6.21 -6.49 22.58
CA SER A 42 6.71 -5.10 22.70
C SER A 42 6.56 -4.33 21.39
N ASP A 43 6.78 -3.01 21.46
CA ASP A 43 6.83 -2.13 20.29
C ASP A 43 7.99 -2.45 19.34
N HIS A 44 9.01 -3.17 19.82
CA HIS A 44 10.12 -3.68 19.01
C HIS A 44 9.79 -4.98 18.26
N CYS A 45 8.55 -5.49 18.36
CA CYS A 45 8.14 -6.67 17.63
C CYS A 45 8.38 -6.47 16.11
N ARG A 46 9.01 -7.47 15.48
CA ARG A 46 9.29 -7.45 14.03
C ARG A 46 8.02 -7.34 13.17
N ASN A 47 6.88 -7.81 13.69
CA ASN A 47 5.60 -7.71 13.01
C ASN A 47 4.92 -6.33 13.23
N ARG A 48 5.71 -5.27 13.23
CA ARG A 48 5.30 -3.86 13.34
C ARG A 48 6.19 -3.03 12.40
N VAL A 49 5.79 -2.87 11.15
CA VAL A 49 6.56 -2.15 10.12
C VAL A 49 5.78 -0.96 9.58
N VAL A 50 4.60 -1.19 8.99
CA VAL A 50 3.77 -0.13 8.38
C VAL A 50 3.33 0.91 9.40
N GLN A 51 2.99 0.47 10.60
CA GLN A 51 2.56 1.35 11.70
C GLN A 51 3.64 2.32 12.19
N LYS A 52 4.93 2.07 11.88
CA LYS A 52 6.04 2.96 12.23
C LYS A 52 6.16 4.17 11.30
N GLY A 53 5.39 4.18 10.20
CA GLY A 53 5.40 5.27 9.24
C GLY A 53 6.62 5.31 8.33
N LEU A 54 6.87 6.48 7.73
CA LEU A 54 7.95 6.69 6.76
C LEU A 54 9.33 6.47 7.38
N GLN A 55 10.17 5.69 6.67
CA GLN A 55 11.53 5.37 7.09
C GLN A 55 12.60 5.91 6.13
N PHE A 56 12.20 6.48 5.01
CA PHE A 56 13.07 7.01 3.95
C PHE A 56 12.72 8.46 3.66
N HIS A 57 13.66 9.17 3.03
CA HIS A 57 13.45 10.54 2.58
C HIS A 57 12.97 10.56 1.13
N PHE A 58 11.92 11.33 0.89
CA PHE A 58 11.28 11.45 -0.40
C PHE A 58 11.23 12.89 -0.86
N GLN A 59 11.09 13.07 -2.16
CA GLN A 59 10.92 14.37 -2.78
C GLN A 59 9.77 14.35 -3.78
N VAL A 60 8.84 15.29 -3.63
CA VAL A 60 7.85 15.60 -4.67
C VAL A 60 8.54 16.47 -5.71
N PHE A 61 8.46 16.08 -6.98
CA PHE A 61 9.12 16.79 -8.07
C PHE A 61 8.21 16.92 -9.30
N LYS A 62 8.55 17.85 -10.21
CA LYS A 62 7.82 18.04 -11.45
C LYS A 62 8.35 17.06 -12.50
N THR A 63 7.51 16.16 -12.98
CA THR A 63 7.85 15.26 -14.08
C THR A 63 7.67 15.95 -15.43
N HIS A 64 8.28 15.41 -16.49
CA HIS A 64 8.15 15.99 -17.84
C HIS A 64 6.73 15.86 -18.44
N LYS A 65 5.99 14.77 -18.11
CA LYS A 65 4.74 14.42 -18.82
C LYS A 65 3.56 14.12 -17.89
N LYS A 66 3.82 13.77 -16.62
CA LYS A 66 2.78 13.25 -15.70
C LYS A 66 2.42 14.25 -14.58
N GLY A 67 2.81 15.51 -14.70
CA GLY A 67 2.58 16.50 -13.64
C GLY A 67 3.56 16.30 -12.48
N TRP A 68 3.05 16.17 -11.25
CA TRP A 68 3.86 15.90 -10.06
C TRP A 68 4.14 14.43 -9.93
N GLY A 69 5.33 14.08 -9.41
CA GLY A 69 5.76 12.74 -9.09
C GLY A 69 6.43 12.68 -7.74
N LEU A 70 6.68 11.48 -7.25
CA LEU A 70 7.41 11.18 -6.01
C LEU A 70 8.67 10.40 -6.36
N ARG A 71 9.81 10.76 -5.76
CA ARG A 71 11.05 10.00 -5.88
C ARG A 71 11.71 9.79 -4.53
N THR A 72 12.50 8.73 -4.42
CA THR A 72 13.32 8.50 -3.24
C THR A 72 14.62 9.28 -3.33
N LEU A 73 15.14 9.75 -2.18
CA LEU A 73 16.47 10.34 -2.07
C LEU A 73 17.51 9.34 -1.57
N GLU A 74 17.06 8.12 -1.23
CA GLU A 74 17.88 7.07 -0.63
C GLU A 74 17.66 5.74 -1.38
N PHE A 75 18.59 4.81 -1.23
CA PHE A 75 18.45 3.45 -1.70
C PHE A 75 17.38 2.72 -0.86
N ILE A 76 16.42 2.09 -1.53
CA ILE A 76 15.37 1.29 -0.89
C ILE A 76 15.51 -0.16 -1.34
N PRO A 77 15.86 -1.09 -0.44
CA PRO A 77 15.92 -2.52 -0.77
C PRO A 77 14.54 -3.08 -1.13
N LYS A 78 14.52 -4.09 -2.00
CA LYS A 78 13.32 -4.88 -2.30
C LYS A 78 12.66 -5.37 -1.01
N GLY A 79 11.33 -5.30 -0.94
CA GLY A 79 10.54 -5.75 0.21
C GLY A 79 10.34 -4.69 1.30
N ARG A 80 11.07 -3.57 1.29
CA ARG A 80 10.91 -2.51 2.30
C ARG A 80 9.61 -1.76 2.11
N PHE A 81 8.97 -1.43 3.23
CA PHE A 81 7.84 -0.51 3.24
C PHE A 81 8.27 0.89 2.80
N VAL A 82 7.53 1.47 1.88
CA VAL A 82 7.83 2.79 1.31
C VAL A 82 6.90 3.85 1.88
N CYS A 83 5.62 3.73 1.62
CA CYS A 83 4.61 4.64 2.16
C CYS A 83 3.21 4.00 2.10
N GLU A 84 2.24 4.62 2.75
CA GLU A 84 0.83 4.30 2.62
C GLU A 84 0.20 5.16 1.52
N TYR A 85 -0.70 4.59 0.71
CA TYR A 85 -1.63 5.37 -0.07
C TYR A 85 -2.81 5.75 0.85
N ALA A 86 -2.65 6.86 1.56
CA ALA A 86 -3.60 7.29 2.57
C ALA A 86 -4.60 8.29 1.99
N GLY A 87 -5.84 8.21 2.47
CA GLY A 87 -6.93 9.08 2.09
C GLY A 87 -8.20 8.80 2.89
N GLU A 88 -9.29 9.39 2.47
CA GLU A 88 -10.61 9.09 3.03
C GLU A 88 -11.05 7.69 2.60
N VAL A 89 -11.46 6.86 3.55
CA VAL A 89 -12.06 5.55 3.26
C VAL A 89 -13.55 5.76 2.96
N LEU A 90 -13.97 5.38 1.77
CA LEU A 90 -15.32 5.64 1.27
C LEU A 90 -16.12 4.35 1.11
N GLY A 91 -17.42 4.45 1.38
CA GLY A 91 -18.39 3.45 0.96
C GLY A 91 -18.75 3.60 -0.52
N PHE A 92 -19.28 2.53 -1.12
CA PHE A 92 -19.61 2.47 -2.55
C PHE A 92 -20.51 3.62 -3.02
N SER A 93 -21.56 3.97 -2.27
CA SER A 93 -22.49 5.06 -2.61
C SER A 93 -21.79 6.43 -2.69
N GLU A 94 -20.86 6.71 -1.77
CA GLU A 94 -20.11 7.95 -1.76
C GLU A 94 -19.11 8.01 -2.94
N VAL A 95 -18.48 6.88 -3.27
CA VAL A 95 -17.62 6.79 -4.46
C VAL A 95 -18.42 7.13 -5.72
N GLN A 96 -19.59 6.52 -5.89
CA GLN A 96 -20.46 6.80 -7.03
C GLN A 96 -20.82 8.28 -7.10
N ARG A 97 -21.21 8.89 -5.98
CA ARG A 97 -21.52 10.32 -5.89
C ARG A 97 -20.32 11.19 -6.30
N ARG A 98 -19.13 10.90 -5.79
CA ARG A 98 -17.91 11.67 -6.12
C ARG A 98 -17.55 11.56 -7.60
N ILE A 99 -17.61 10.35 -8.18
CA ILE A 99 -17.34 10.13 -9.61
C ILE A 99 -18.32 10.92 -10.50
N HIS A 100 -19.62 10.92 -10.15
CA HIS A 100 -20.62 11.69 -10.91
C HIS A 100 -20.44 13.20 -10.85
N LEU A 101 -19.86 13.71 -9.76
CA LEU A 101 -19.57 15.15 -9.59
C LEU A 101 -18.27 15.58 -10.25
N GLN A 102 -17.41 14.64 -10.61
CA GLN A 102 -16.14 14.96 -11.29
C GLN A 102 -16.40 15.45 -12.70
N THR A 103 -15.76 16.55 -13.06
CA THR A 103 -15.72 17.04 -14.45
C THR A 103 -14.64 16.29 -15.24
N LYS A 104 -14.70 16.36 -16.56
CA LYS A 104 -13.67 15.72 -17.44
C LYS A 104 -12.25 16.25 -17.22
N SER A 105 -12.11 17.40 -16.56
CA SER A 105 -10.81 18.03 -16.24
C SER A 105 -10.27 17.59 -14.87
N ASP A 106 -11.09 16.96 -14.04
CA ASP A 106 -10.67 16.56 -12.69
C ASP A 106 -9.89 15.25 -12.74
N SER A 107 -8.80 15.21 -11.99
CA SER A 107 -8.04 13.97 -11.80
C SER A 107 -8.78 13.05 -10.82
N ASN A 108 -8.97 11.80 -11.20
CA ASN A 108 -9.51 10.79 -10.30
C ASN A 108 -8.37 10.12 -9.54
N TYR A 109 -8.34 10.29 -8.21
CA TYR A 109 -7.34 9.69 -7.32
C TYR A 109 -7.90 8.50 -6.53
N ILE A 110 -9.19 8.16 -6.70
CA ILE A 110 -9.83 7.07 -5.95
C ILE A 110 -9.25 5.74 -6.39
N ILE A 111 -8.76 4.97 -5.43
CA ILE A 111 -8.30 3.59 -5.62
C ILE A 111 -9.31 2.64 -5.01
N ALA A 112 -9.62 1.57 -5.76
CA ALA A 112 -10.41 0.44 -5.28
C ALA A 112 -9.49 -0.78 -5.09
N ILE A 113 -9.44 -1.32 -3.88
CA ILE A 113 -8.79 -2.60 -3.59
C ILE A 113 -9.86 -3.66 -3.39
N ARG A 114 -9.70 -4.79 -4.09
CA ARG A 114 -10.57 -5.96 -4.00
C ARG A 114 -9.81 -7.09 -3.34
N GLU A 115 -10.37 -7.58 -2.25
CA GLU A 115 -9.85 -8.72 -1.52
C GLU A 115 -10.86 -9.86 -1.56
N HIS A 116 -10.40 -11.05 -1.93
CA HIS A 116 -11.22 -12.25 -1.84
C HIS A 116 -11.15 -12.80 -0.42
N VAL A 117 -12.28 -12.80 0.28
CA VAL A 117 -12.36 -13.37 1.62
C VAL A 117 -12.75 -14.85 1.57
N TYR A 118 -12.45 -15.58 2.65
CA TYR A 118 -12.52 -17.04 2.75
C TYR A 118 -13.86 -17.69 2.32
N ASN A 119 -14.97 -16.96 2.38
CA ASN A 119 -16.30 -17.44 2.00
C ASN A 119 -16.67 -17.16 0.54
N GLY A 120 -15.71 -16.78 -0.31
CA GLY A 120 -15.95 -16.43 -1.72
C GLY A 120 -16.54 -15.04 -1.95
N GLN A 121 -16.75 -14.27 -0.89
CA GLN A 121 -17.14 -12.86 -1.00
C GLN A 121 -15.95 -11.99 -1.40
N VAL A 122 -16.23 -10.89 -2.08
CA VAL A 122 -15.23 -9.86 -2.41
C VAL A 122 -15.47 -8.66 -1.49
N MET A 123 -14.45 -8.29 -0.72
CA MET A 123 -14.43 -7.03 0.02
C MET A 123 -13.80 -5.95 -0.85
N GLU A 124 -14.46 -4.81 -0.96
CA GLU A 124 -13.92 -3.65 -1.64
C GLU A 124 -13.62 -2.54 -0.63
N THR A 125 -12.42 -1.98 -0.72
CA THR A 125 -12.00 -0.80 0.04
C THR A 125 -11.68 0.31 -0.94
N PHE A 126 -12.34 1.46 -0.80
CA PHE A 126 -12.09 2.64 -1.62
C PHE A 126 -11.36 3.69 -0.80
N VAL A 127 -10.27 4.23 -1.34
CA VAL A 127 -9.49 5.30 -0.70
C VAL A 127 -9.38 6.48 -1.64
N ASP A 128 -9.74 7.65 -1.16
CA ASP A 128 -9.70 8.92 -1.90
C ASP A 128 -8.77 9.92 -1.21
N PRO A 129 -7.59 10.23 -1.76
CA PRO A 129 -6.64 11.20 -1.22
C PRO A 129 -6.89 12.63 -1.70
N THR A 130 -8.02 12.92 -2.34
CA THR A 130 -8.27 14.23 -2.98
C THR A 130 -8.20 15.38 -1.98
N TYR A 131 -8.87 15.25 -0.84
CA TYR A 131 -8.94 16.29 0.19
C TYR A 131 -8.05 16.03 1.38
N ILE A 132 -7.97 14.77 1.80
CA ILE A 132 -7.14 14.31 2.91
C ILE A 132 -6.29 13.17 2.39
N GLY A 133 -4.97 13.31 2.45
CA GLY A 133 -4.04 12.31 1.95
C GLY A 133 -2.63 12.56 2.45
N ASN A 134 -1.69 11.81 1.90
CA ASN A 134 -0.27 11.93 2.19
C ASN A 134 0.56 11.99 0.90
N ILE A 135 1.87 11.79 1.01
CA ILE A 135 2.79 11.80 -0.14
C ILE A 135 2.45 10.74 -1.19
N GLY A 136 1.77 9.66 -0.84
CA GLY A 136 1.36 8.59 -1.75
C GLY A 136 0.47 9.07 -2.91
N ARG A 137 -0.24 10.20 -2.74
CA ARG A 137 -1.05 10.80 -3.81
C ARG A 137 -0.23 11.28 -5.02
N PHE A 138 1.08 11.46 -4.87
CA PHE A 138 1.98 11.89 -5.95
C PHE A 138 2.62 10.72 -6.72
N LEU A 139 2.29 9.48 -6.36
CA LEU A 139 2.73 8.31 -7.10
C LEU A 139 2.05 8.24 -8.46
N ASN A 140 2.84 8.07 -9.50
CA ASN A 140 2.34 7.94 -10.87
C ASN A 140 2.10 6.47 -11.24
N HIS A 141 1.26 6.27 -12.24
CA HIS A 141 1.08 4.95 -12.85
C HIS A 141 2.29 4.52 -13.67
N SER A 142 2.62 3.22 -13.56
CA SER A 142 3.52 2.52 -14.46
C SER A 142 3.01 1.09 -14.71
N CYS A 143 3.13 0.62 -15.97
CA CYS A 143 2.89 -0.80 -16.29
C CYS A 143 4.06 -1.69 -15.87
N GLU A 144 5.23 -1.10 -15.61
CA GLU A 144 6.41 -1.73 -15.00
C GLU A 144 6.79 -0.99 -13.73
N PRO A 145 5.98 -1.12 -12.66
CA PRO A 145 6.15 -0.35 -11.44
C PRO A 145 7.33 -0.86 -10.61
N ASN A 146 7.82 0.01 -9.72
CA ASN A 146 8.79 -0.39 -8.69
C ASN A 146 8.16 -0.58 -7.31
N LEU A 147 6.86 -0.30 -7.17
CA LEU A 147 6.11 -0.52 -5.93
C LEU A 147 4.98 -1.53 -6.14
N LEU A 148 4.69 -2.27 -5.07
CA LEU A 148 3.55 -3.18 -4.96
C LEU A 148 2.66 -2.75 -3.80
N MET A 149 1.36 -2.67 -4.04
CA MET A 149 0.37 -2.33 -3.01
C MET A 149 -0.14 -3.59 -2.31
N ILE A 150 0.00 -3.62 -0.99
CA ILE A 150 -0.43 -4.73 -0.13
C ILE A 150 -1.36 -4.19 0.95
N PRO A 151 -2.56 -4.78 1.12
CA PRO A 151 -3.44 -4.44 2.23
C PRO A 151 -2.84 -4.91 3.57
N VAL A 152 -2.67 -3.99 4.51
CA VAL A 152 -2.12 -4.29 5.85
C VAL A 152 -3.11 -3.87 6.92
N ARG A 153 -3.47 -4.81 7.80
CA ARG A 153 -4.38 -4.57 8.94
C ARG A 153 -3.59 -4.46 10.23
N ILE A 154 -3.92 -3.45 11.03
CA ILE A 154 -3.27 -3.17 12.31
C ILE A 154 -4.34 -3.18 13.41
N ASP A 155 -5.09 -2.10 13.55
CA ASP A 155 -6.08 -1.91 14.61
C ASP A 155 -7.54 -2.08 14.12
N SER A 156 -7.73 -2.24 12.82
CA SER A 156 -9.04 -2.28 12.17
C SER A 156 -9.08 -3.34 11.08
N MET A 157 -10.29 -3.80 10.76
CA MET A 157 -10.53 -4.64 9.58
C MET A 157 -10.42 -3.87 8.27
N VAL A 158 -10.51 -2.52 8.31
CA VAL A 158 -10.21 -1.66 7.17
C VAL A 158 -8.69 -1.66 6.97
N PRO A 159 -8.19 -2.11 5.82
CA PRO A 159 -6.75 -2.19 5.58
C PRO A 159 -6.15 -0.81 5.31
N LYS A 160 -4.90 -0.64 5.71
CA LYS A 160 -4.02 0.39 5.15
C LYS A 160 -3.50 -0.09 3.81
N LEU A 161 -3.50 0.79 2.80
CA LEU A 161 -2.95 0.47 1.48
C LEU A 161 -1.44 0.75 1.50
N ALA A 162 -0.68 -0.25 1.93
CA ALA A 162 0.77 -0.13 2.10
C ALA A 162 1.50 -0.44 0.79
N LEU A 163 2.46 0.39 0.44
CA LEU A 163 3.30 0.25 -0.75
C LEU A 163 4.68 -0.24 -0.34
N PHE A 164 5.08 -1.36 -0.93
CA PHE A 164 6.37 -2.00 -0.71
C PHE A 164 7.22 -1.98 -1.98
N ALA A 165 8.52 -1.90 -1.83
CA ALA A 165 9.45 -1.95 -2.95
C ALA A 165 9.41 -3.35 -3.62
N ALA A 166 8.99 -3.42 -4.87
CA ALA A 166 8.91 -4.66 -5.66
C ALA A 166 10.29 -5.12 -6.16
N LYS A 167 11.24 -4.21 -6.21
CA LYS A 167 12.64 -4.38 -6.58
C LYS A 167 13.51 -3.42 -5.78
N ASP A 168 14.84 -3.54 -5.88
CA ASP A 168 15.73 -2.52 -5.37
C ASP A 168 15.50 -1.20 -6.12
N ILE A 169 15.42 -0.09 -5.38
CA ILE A 169 15.16 1.25 -5.91
C ILE A 169 16.36 2.13 -5.56
N VAL A 170 16.95 2.76 -6.58
CA VAL A 170 18.12 3.61 -6.39
C VAL A 170 17.72 5.05 -6.06
N PRO A 171 18.61 5.86 -5.45
CA PRO A 171 18.36 7.28 -5.22
C PRO A 171 17.97 7.99 -6.52
N GLU A 172 17.09 8.99 -6.42
CA GLU A 172 16.53 9.79 -7.50
C GLU A 172 15.55 9.03 -8.44
N GLU A 173 15.34 7.71 -8.24
CA GLU A 173 14.36 6.94 -9.02
C GLU A 173 12.93 7.38 -8.68
N GLU A 174 12.10 7.62 -9.72
CA GLU A 174 10.67 7.91 -9.55
C GLU A 174 9.94 6.67 -9.03
N LEU A 175 9.12 6.86 -8.02
CA LEU A 175 8.29 5.82 -7.43
C LEU A 175 6.97 5.71 -8.20
N SER A 176 6.58 4.50 -8.53
CA SER A 176 5.37 4.22 -9.30
C SER A 176 4.73 2.89 -8.92
N TYR A 177 3.43 2.78 -9.12
CA TYR A 177 2.71 1.53 -8.96
C TYR A 177 1.67 1.34 -10.08
N ASP A 178 1.17 0.13 -10.24
CA ASP A 178 0.15 -0.17 -11.25
C ASP A 178 -1.25 0.13 -10.71
N TYR A 179 -1.89 1.17 -11.23
CA TYR A 179 -3.24 1.58 -10.84
C TYR A 179 -4.31 0.54 -11.20
N SER A 180 -4.05 -0.31 -12.20
CA SER A 180 -4.98 -1.35 -12.63
C SER A 180 -4.97 -2.58 -11.69
N GLY A 181 -3.96 -2.68 -10.82
CA GLY A 181 -3.76 -3.84 -9.95
C GLY A 181 -3.44 -5.13 -10.69
N ARG A 182 -3.05 -5.06 -11.98
CA ARG A 182 -2.72 -6.25 -12.80
C ARG A 182 -1.27 -6.67 -12.70
N TYR A 183 -0.40 -5.80 -12.21
CA TYR A 183 1.01 -6.14 -12.02
C TYR A 183 1.15 -7.33 -11.06
N LEU A 184 1.77 -8.39 -11.51
CA LEU A 184 1.86 -9.71 -10.87
C LEU A 184 0.56 -10.55 -10.86
N ASN A 185 -0.56 -10.06 -11.38
CA ASN A 185 -1.75 -10.85 -11.62
C ASN A 185 -1.78 -11.26 -13.10
N LEU A 186 -0.86 -12.14 -13.49
CA LEU A 186 -0.86 -12.77 -14.82
C LEU A 186 -1.97 -13.83 -14.87
N THR A 187 -3.16 -13.43 -15.31
CA THR A 187 -4.17 -14.33 -15.88
C THR A 187 -4.50 -13.88 -17.27
#